data_839a6451e89bdb0bf833f4012f4dfe92
#
_entry.id   839a6451e89bdb0bf833f4012f4dfe92
#
_cell.length_a   1.000
_cell.length_b   1.000
_cell.length_c   1.000
_cell.angle_alpha   90.00
_cell.angle_beta   90.00
_cell.angle_gamma   90.00
#
_symmetry.space_group_name_H-M   'P 1'
#
loop_
_entity.id
_entity.type
_entity.pdbx_description
1 polymer ?
#
loop_
_entity_poly.entity_id
_entity_poly.type
_entity_poly.pdbx_seq_one_letter_code
_entity_poly.pdbx_strand_id
1 'polypeptide(L)'
;MMDWLSAMGRMADGAVAGGRGVRGAADAKGLILPPDARIHYAYSTLEGVERRAYEDICEALIAGKSRVTVRGLASCEGVFRVVRMVRADHPEVHWFGRGARISSWPGRAEVLLDRCEDAHPGDDEALMAAAAAFERSLPPSADEYLVAKAAFSQVAGSTRYDHATAELDSSRDDADMRPYEATGALVDHRAVCSGFAKATQFLLQRCGIMAVLLSGEARAADGRDESWGAHAWLAVRIDGRFYHMDPTWTSMGRDDDGLTPEVRFDYFGLTDREIARTHRATSCPFTPPVCDSAMAEYYRREGLCLHAWDEVRYADMVCRQLASGGTTASVKAANDATYRKMVDGILHSGGWQKALRRVSVMCGRTFALDKVSFLTDSNLRTLTLLANEAA
;
A
#
# COMPACT_ATOMS: atom_id res chain seq x y z
N MET A 1 -8.33 -6.42 19.80
CA MET A 1 -7.56 -6.36 18.56
C MET A 1 -6.16 -6.86 18.89
N MET A 2 -5.87 -8.14 18.62
CA MET A 2 -4.57 -8.75 18.92
C MET A 2 -3.63 -8.55 17.73
N ASP A 3 -2.43 -8.18 18.04
CA ASP A 3 -1.33 -7.83 17.16
C ASP A 3 -0.92 -9.03 16.30
N TRP A 4 -1.38 -9.09 15.03
CA TRP A 4 -0.95 -10.11 14.05
C TRP A 4 0.56 -10.05 13.79
N LEU A 5 1.21 -8.91 14.04
CA LEU A 5 2.66 -8.75 14.00
C LEU A 5 3.33 -9.46 15.20
N SER A 6 2.68 -9.53 16.36
CA SER A 6 3.12 -10.32 17.52
C SER A 6 2.92 -11.82 17.33
N ALA A 7 1.93 -12.25 16.52
CA ALA A 7 1.77 -13.65 16.16
C ALA A 7 2.94 -14.19 15.33
N MET A 8 3.55 -13.33 14.50
CA MET A 8 4.77 -13.68 13.77
C MET A 8 6.02 -13.92 14.66
N GLY A 9 6.04 -13.40 15.89
CA GLY A 9 7.18 -13.51 16.82
C GLY A 9 7.14 -14.72 17.76
N ARG A 10 5.99 -15.36 17.95
CA ARG A 10 5.79 -16.38 19.01
C ARG A 10 5.91 -17.84 18.59
N MET A 11 6.19 -18.14 17.32
CA MET A 11 6.26 -19.53 16.82
C MET A 11 7.69 -20.12 16.76
N ALA A 12 8.63 -19.63 17.58
CA ALA A 12 10.01 -20.12 17.58
C ALA A 12 10.23 -21.45 18.33
N ASP A 13 9.28 -21.95 19.12
CA ASP A 13 9.46 -23.10 20.03
C ASP A 13 8.40 -24.21 19.85
N GLY A 14 8.22 -24.75 18.66
CA GLY A 14 7.33 -25.88 18.39
C GLY A 14 8.04 -27.07 17.78
N ALA A 15 8.11 -28.18 18.50
CA ALA A 15 8.71 -29.44 18.06
C ALA A 15 7.93 -30.11 16.92
N VAL A 16 8.66 -30.66 15.96
CA VAL A 16 8.23 -31.25 14.68
C VAL A 16 7.39 -32.51 14.86
N ALA A 17 6.20 -32.56 14.28
CA ALA A 17 5.51 -33.79 13.87
C ALA A 17 5.49 -33.85 12.34
N GLY A 18 5.96 -34.96 11.77
CA GLY A 18 6.16 -35.13 10.35
C GLY A 18 4.86 -35.14 9.53
N GLY A 19 4.76 -34.28 8.53
CA GLY A 19 3.73 -34.23 7.51
C GLY A 19 4.28 -34.59 6.13
N ARG A 20 3.52 -35.35 5.34
CA ARG A 20 3.88 -35.80 3.98
C ARG A 20 3.94 -34.64 3.01
N GLY A 21 5.06 -34.51 2.30
CA GLY A 21 5.28 -33.45 1.33
C GLY A 21 4.29 -33.49 0.13
N VAL A 22 3.69 -32.35 -0.15
CA VAL A 22 2.92 -32.10 -1.37
C VAL A 22 3.92 -31.71 -2.48
N ARG A 23 3.84 -32.36 -3.63
CA ARG A 23 4.66 -32.03 -4.81
C ARG A 23 4.27 -30.64 -5.31
N GLY A 24 5.24 -29.71 -5.37
CA GLY A 24 5.05 -28.36 -5.86
C GLY A 24 4.56 -28.31 -7.31
N ALA A 25 3.60 -27.42 -7.57
CA ALA A 25 3.26 -27.00 -8.91
C ALA A 25 4.46 -26.27 -9.55
N ALA A 26 4.60 -26.38 -10.87
CA ALA A 26 5.67 -25.70 -11.61
C ALA A 26 5.58 -24.18 -11.39
N ASP A 27 6.68 -23.55 -10.96
CA ASP A 27 6.76 -22.11 -10.83
C ASP A 27 6.48 -21.42 -12.16
N ALA A 28 5.63 -20.36 -12.15
CA ALA A 28 5.55 -19.44 -13.27
C ALA A 28 6.94 -18.80 -13.42
N LYS A 29 7.67 -19.21 -14.47
CA LYS A 29 9.04 -18.74 -14.69
C LYS A 29 9.09 -17.21 -14.69
N GLY A 30 9.84 -16.62 -13.75
CA GLY A 30 10.06 -15.19 -13.67
C GLY A 30 9.08 -14.45 -12.74
N LEU A 31 8.21 -15.14 -11.98
CA LEU A 31 7.38 -14.49 -10.96
C LEU A 31 8.27 -13.86 -9.88
N ILE A 32 9.13 -14.66 -9.25
CA ILE A 32 10.02 -14.17 -8.20
C ILE A 32 11.22 -13.48 -8.85
N LEU A 33 11.38 -12.21 -8.55
CA LEU A 33 12.52 -11.43 -9.05
C LEU A 33 13.79 -11.81 -8.26
N PRO A 34 14.93 -11.98 -8.93
CA PRO A 34 16.21 -12.18 -8.22
C PRO A 34 16.55 -10.93 -7.37
N PRO A 35 17.32 -11.08 -6.27
CA PRO A 35 17.72 -9.95 -5.43
C PRO A 35 18.41 -8.85 -6.25
N ASP A 36 17.83 -7.65 -6.22
CA ASP A 36 18.36 -6.46 -6.90
C ASP A 36 18.26 -5.24 -5.98
N ALA A 37 19.39 -4.68 -5.59
CA ALA A 37 19.46 -3.50 -4.72
C ALA A 37 18.85 -2.22 -5.32
N ARG A 38 18.46 -2.23 -6.61
CA ARG A 38 17.77 -1.12 -7.26
C ARG A 38 16.27 -1.12 -7.02
N ILE A 39 15.68 -2.29 -6.70
CA ILE A 39 14.23 -2.47 -6.50
C ILE A 39 13.86 -3.07 -5.14
N HIS A 40 14.77 -3.79 -4.47
CA HIS A 40 14.57 -4.41 -3.16
C HIS A 40 15.27 -3.60 -2.07
N TYR A 41 14.51 -2.83 -1.31
CA TYR A 41 15.07 -1.91 -0.31
C TYR A 41 15.75 -2.64 0.83
N ALA A 42 15.09 -3.65 1.44
CA ALA A 42 15.67 -4.36 2.57
C ALA A 42 16.98 -5.07 2.17
N TYR A 43 17.01 -5.69 0.99
CA TYR A 43 18.23 -6.27 0.42
C TYR A 43 19.35 -5.22 0.26
N SER A 44 19.02 -4.01 -0.16
CA SER A 44 20.00 -2.94 -0.36
C SER A 44 20.70 -2.51 0.93
N THR A 45 20.09 -2.77 2.10
CA THR A 45 20.63 -2.41 3.42
C THR A 45 21.49 -3.50 4.04
N LEU A 46 21.55 -4.69 3.43
CA LEU A 46 22.24 -5.86 3.98
C LEU A 46 23.70 -5.96 3.51
N GLU A 47 24.53 -6.46 4.40
CA GLU A 47 25.95 -6.73 4.13
C GLU A 47 26.35 -8.11 4.69
N GLY A 48 27.51 -8.61 4.25
CA GLY A 48 28.18 -9.78 4.82
C GLY A 48 27.31 -11.03 4.87
N VAL A 49 27.17 -11.63 6.04
CA VAL A 49 26.44 -12.90 6.24
C VAL A 49 24.94 -12.78 6.07
N GLU A 50 24.37 -11.63 6.44
CA GLU A 50 22.93 -11.41 6.30
C GLU A 50 22.52 -11.26 4.82
N ARG A 51 23.33 -10.58 4.03
CA ARG A 51 23.14 -10.48 2.58
C ARG A 51 23.17 -11.85 1.90
N ARG A 52 24.17 -12.68 2.25
CA ARG A 52 24.23 -14.07 1.75
C ARG A 52 23.02 -14.91 2.17
N ALA A 53 22.60 -14.76 3.42
CA ALA A 53 21.40 -15.45 3.91
C ALA A 53 20.15 -15.06 3.14
N TYR A 54 19.99 -13.79 2.81
CA TYR A 54 18.90 -13.29 1.97
C TYR A 54 18.96 -13.90 0.56
N GLU A 55 20.15 -13.91 -0.06
CA GLU A 55 20.37 -14.51 -1.38
C GLU A 55 20.06 -16.02 -1.38
N ASP A 56 20.56 -16.78 -0.39
CA ASP A 56 20.28 -18.22 -0.23
C ASP A 56 18.76 -18.49 -0.16
N ILE A 57 18.01 -17.66 0.57
CA ILE A 57 16.55 -17.80 0.70
C ILE A 57 15.87 -17.49 -0.64
N CYS A 58 16.22 -16.41 -1.31
CA CYS A 58 15.64 -16.06 -2.60
C CYS A 58 15.94 -17.10 -3.68
N GLU A 59 17.18 -17.64 -3.74
CA GLU A 59 17.52 -18.73 -4.65
C GLU A 59 16.68 -19.98 -4.41
N ALA A 60 16.41 -20.31 -3.13
CA ALA A 60 15.56 -21.45 -2.80
C ALA A 60 14.10 -21.21 -3.22
N LEU A 61 13.56 -19.99 -3.03
CA LEU A 61 12.22 -19.60 -3.48
C LEU A 61 12.10 -19.70 -5.00
N ILE A 62 13.06 -19.13 -5.74
CA ILE A 62 13.11 -19.19 -7.23
C ILE A 62 13.21 -20.64 -7.73
N ALA A 63 13.95 -21.49 -7.02
CA ALA A 63 14.11 -22.89 -7.38
C ALA A 63 12.95 -23.79 -6.90
N GLY A 64 11.89 -23.22 -6.29
CA GLY A 64 10.74 -23.98 -5.77
C GLY A 64 11.11 -24.96 -4.65
N LYS A 65 12.20 -24.72 -3.91
CA LYS A 65 12.63 -25.58 -2.79
C LYS A 65 11.75 -25.32 -1.58
N SER A 66 11.40 -26.38 -0.86
CA SER A 66 10.66 -26.29 0.40
C SER A 66 11.55 -25.95 1.61
N ARG A 67 12.90 -25.91 1.42
CA ARG A 67 13.84 -25.81 2.53
C ARG A 67 15.16 -25.20 2.07
N VAL A 68 15.76 -24.34 2.92
CA VAL A 68 17.06 -23.72 2.66
C VAL A 68 17.94 -23.77 3.90
N THR A 69 19.24 -24.01 3.71
CA THR A 69 20.26 -23.90 4.77
C THR A 69 20.98 -22.57 4.65
N VAL A 70 20.84 -21.74 5.67
CA VAL A 70 21.53 -20.45 5.81
C VAL A 70 22.78 -20.64 6.66
N ARG A 71 23.93 -20.10 6.25
CA ARG A 71 25.20 -20.24 6.97
C ARG A 71 25.67 -18.89 7.52
N GLY A 72 26.39 -18.97 8.67
CA GLY A 72 27.03 -17.79 9.28
C GLY A 72 26.14 -16.95 10.19
N LEU A 73 24.81 -17.16 10.18
CA LEU A 73 23.91 -16.56 11.17
C LEU A 73 23.77 -17.52 12.36
N ALA A 74 24.13 -17.03 13.54
CA ALA A 74 24.23 -17.86 14.76
C ALA A 74 22.94 -17.92 15.58
N SER A 75 21.93 -17.11 15.30
CA SER A 75 20.70 -17.05 16.08
C SER A 75 19.44 -17.21 15.21
N CYS A 76 18.42 -17.85 15.75
CA CYS A 76 17.09 -17.91 15.12
C CYS A 76 16.53 -16.52 14.86
N GLU A 77 16.73 -15.56 15.77
CA GLU A 77 16.27 -14.18 15.63
C GLU A 77 16.89 -13.48 14.41
N GLY A 78 18.22 -13.62 14.22
CA GLY A 78 18.90 -13.05 13.05
C GLY A 78 18.38 -13.63 11.73
N VAL A 79 18.19 -14.97 11.68
CA VAL A 79 17.61 -15.65 10.51
C VAL A 79 16.17 -15.19 10.28
N PHE A 80 15.36 -15.12 11.35
CA PHE A 80 13.97 -14.67 11.26
C PHE A 80 13.86 -13.23 10.76
N ARG A 81 14.76 -12.34 11.20
CA ARG A 81 14.85 -10.97 10.69
C ARG A 81 15.09 -10.96 9.17
N VAL A 82 16.03 -11.76 8.67
CA VAL A 82 16.32 -11.85 7.23
C VAL A 82 15.12 -12.41 6.46
N VAL A 83 14.43 -13.44 6.97
CA VAL A 83 13.19 -13.96 6.37
C VAL A 83 12.13 -12.88 6.26
N ARG A 84 11.95 -12.06 7.31
CA ARG A 84 11.01 -10.92 7.27
C ARG A 84 11.42 -9.85 6.27
N MET A 85 12.73 -9.63 6.07
CA MET A 85 13.25 -8.73 5.04
C MET A 85 12.94 -9.23 3.64
N VAL A 86 13.14 -10.53 3.37
CA VAL A 86 12.75 -11.15 2.10
C VAL A 86 11.25 -10.97 1.86
N ARG A 87 10.40 -11.22 2.85
CA ARG A 87 8.93 -11.03 2.71
C ARG A 87 8.52 -9.58 2.50
N ALA A 88 9.25 -8.62 3.06
CA ALA A 88 8.98 -7.21 2.88
C ALA A 88 9.34 -6.70 1.46
N ASP A 89 10.34 -7.33 0.83
CA ASP A 89 10.79 -6.98 -0.51
C ASP A 89 10.11 -7.79 -1.64
N HIS A 90 9.54 -8.97 -1.33
CA HIS A 90 9.00 -9.93 -2.30
C HIS A 90 7.49 -10.14 -2.13
N PRO A 91 6.64 -9.19 -2.56
CA PRO A 91 5.19 -9.30 -2.46
C PRO A 91 4.60 -10.43 -3.31
N GLU A 92 5.33 -10.92 -4.30
CA GLU A 92 4.97 -12.05 -5.15
C GLU A 92 5.03 -13.40 -4.43
N VAL A 93 5.70 -13.49 -3.30
CA VAL A 93 5.79 -14.71 -2.49
C VAL A 93 4.54 -14.83 -1.59
N HIS A 94 3.38 -14.93 -2.21
CA HIS A 94 2.05 -14.95 -1.57
C HIS A 94 1.73 -16.23 -0.80
N TRP A 95 2.49 -17.32 -1.06
CA TRP A 95 2.25 -18.66 -0.55
C TRP A 95 3.11 -19.05 0.66
N PHE A 96 3.98 -18.18 1.13
CA PHE A 96 4.91 -18.47 2.23
C PHE A 96 4.28 -18.35 3.64
N GLY A 97 2.97 -18.55 3.78
CA GLY A 97 2.29 -18.68 5.06
C GLY A 97 2.52 -17.55 6.07
N ARG A 98 2.14 -17.80 7.32
CA ARG A 98 2.16 -16.82 8.43
C ARG A 98 3.52 -16.63 9.07
N GLY A 99 4.44 -17.57 8.90
CA GLY A 99 5.75 -17.54 9.53
C GLY A 99 6.71 -18.54 8.91
N ALA A 100 7.99 -18.43 9.30
CA ALA A 100 9.02 -19.41 8.96
C ALA A 100 9.24 -20.34 10.13
N ARG A 101 9.36 -21.63 9.86
CA ARG A 101 9.91 -22.58 10.85
C ARG A 101 11.42 -22.61 10.69
N ILE A 102 12.13 -22.24 11.76
CA ILE A 102 13.58 -22.11 11.76
C ILE A 102 14.15 -23.05 12.82
N SER A 103 15.10 -23.89 12.40
CA SER A 103 15.93 -24.68 13.30
C SER A 103 17.37 -24.19 13.18
N SER A 104 18.03 -23.87 14.31
CA SER A 104 19.39 -23.33 14.29
C SER A 104 20.37 -24.20 15.05
N TRP A 105 21.60 -24.23 14.57
CA TRP A 105 22.77 -24.89 15.17
C TRP A 105 23.95 -23.92 15.09
N PRO A 106 25.05 -24.16 15.82
CA PRO A 106 26.24 -23.32 15.70
C PRO A 106 26.70 -23.17 14.24
N GLY A 107 26.68 -21.93 13.72
CA GLY A 107 27.15 -21.57 12.39
C GLY A 107 26.20 -21.87 11.24
N ARG A 108 25.00 -22.40 11.47
CA ARG A 108 24.00 -22.66 10.42
C ARG A 108 22.57 -22.65 10.96
N ALA A 109 21.62 -22.35 10.08
CA ALA A 109 20.21 -22.55 10.36
C ALA A 109 19.50 -23.17 9.13
N GLU A 110 18.42 -23.87 9.38
CA GLU A 110 17.53 -24.37 8.35
C GLU A 110 16.20 -23.63 8.43
N VAL A 111 15.76 -23.10 7.30
CA VAL A 111 14.47 -22.41 7.15
C VAL A 111 13.55 -23.28 6.31
N LEU A 112 12.36 -23.56 6.80
CA LEU A 112 11.33 -24.28 6.08
C LEU A 112 10.48 -23.28 5.29
N LEU A 113 10.37 -23.53 3.99
CA LEU A 113 9.68 -22.69 2.99
C LEU A 113 8.41 -23.40 2.48
N ASP A 114 7.56 -23.86 3.38
CA ASP A 114 6.36 -24.58 2.99
C ASP A 114 5.32 -23.63 2.41
N ARG A 115 4.65 -24.07 1.34
CA ARG A 115 3.47 -23.38 0.81
C ARG A 115 2.32 -23.50 1.80
N CYS A 116 1.58 -22.41 2.01
CA CYS A 116 0.34 -22.44 2.77
C CYS A 116 -0.79 -23.06 1.94
N GLU A 117 -1.82 -23.58 2.63
CA GLU A 117 -2.97 -24.21 2.01
C GLU A 117 -3.84 -23.23 1.20
N ASP A 118 -3.75 -21.93 1.51
CA ASP A 118 -4.50 -20.86 0.84
C ASP A 118 -3.96 -20.51 -0.56
N ALA A 119 -2.78 -21.03 -0.96
CA ALA A 119 -2.22 -20.81 -2.29
C ALA A 119 -2.93 -21.70 -3.31
N HIS A 120 -3.60 -21.06 -4.28
CA HIS A 120 -4.35 -21.79 -5.30
C HIS A 120 -3.50 -22.07 -6.56
N PRO A 121 -3.74 -23.19 -7.26
CA PRO A 121 -3.17 -23.38 -8.58
C PRO A 121 -3.59 -22.24 -9.52
N GLY A 122 -2.63 -21.65 -10.23
CA GLY A 122 -2.88 -20.55 -11.17
C GLY A 122 -2.72 -19.15 -10.58
N ASP A 123 -2.47 -18.99 -9.28
CA ASP A 123 -2.24 -17.69 -8.66
C ASP A 123 -1.00 -17.00 -9.24
N ASP A 124 0.07 -17.76 -9.47
CA ASP A 124 1.32 -17.24 -10.05
C ASP A 124 1.08 -16.66 -11.45
N GLU A 125 0.33 -17.39 -12.30
CA GLU A 125 -0.05 -16.94 -13.64
C GLU A 125 -1.00 -15.74 -13.59
N ALA A 126 -1.94 -15.72 -12.65
CA ALA A 126 -2.87 -14.61 -12.48
C ALA A 126 -2.17 -13.32 -12.04
N LEU A 127 -1.22 -13.40 -11.11
CA LEU A 127 -0.38 -12.26 -10.71
C LEU A 127 0.45 -11.72 -11.88
N MET A 128 1.09 -12.62 -12.66
CA MET A 128 1.86 -12.23 -13.84
C MET A 128 0.97 -11.59 -14.91
N ALA A 129 -0.23 -12.11 -15.11
CA ALA A 129 -1.21 -11.54 -16.05
C ALA A 129 -1.65 -10.14 -15.60
N ALA A 130 -1.89 -9.94 -14.30
CA ALA A 130 -2.24 -8.63 -13.74
C ALA A 130 -1.11 -7.61 -13.93
N ALA A 131 0.16 -7.99 -13.65
CA ALA A 131 1.31 -7.13 -13.89
C ALA A 131 1.46 -6.76 -15.37
N ALA A 132 1.38 -7.74 -16.27
CA ALA A 132 1.46 -7.50 -17.71
C ALA A 132 0.31 -6.62 -18.24
N ALA A 133 -0.89 -6.75 -17.67
CA ALA A 133 -2.02 -5.88 -18.02
C ALA A 133 -1.75 -4.44 -17.54
N PHE A 134 -1.23 -4.27 -16.32
CA PHE A 134 -0.84 -2.98 -15.79
C PHE A 134 0.23 -2.30 -16.66
N GLU A 135 1.33 -3.01 -16.95
CA GLU A 135 2.42 -2.49 -17.80
C GLU A 135 1.91 -2.01 -19.16
N ARG A 136 1.00 -2.77 -19.80
CA ARG A 136 0.39 -2.37 -21.09
C ARG A 136 -0.54 -1.16 -20.99
N SER A 137 -1.09 -0.87 -19.82
CA SER A 137 -1.96 0.28 -19.60
C SER A 137 -1.20 1.60 -19.45
N LEU A 138 0.10 1.52 -19.17
CA LEU A 138 0.95 2.69 -18.97
C LEU A 138 1.28 3.39 -20.29
N PRO A 139 1.28 4.73 -20.33
CA PRO A 139 1.81 5.47 -21.47
C PRO A 139 3.31 5.12 -21.68
N PRO A 140 3.80 5.01 -22.95
CA PRO A 140 5.21 4.70 -23.23
C PRO A 140 6.21 5.70 -22.62
N SER A 141 5.77 6.93 -22.31
CA SER A 141 6.58 8.00 -21.72
C SER A 141 6.30 8.21 -20.23
N ALA A 142 5.67 7.25 -19.55
CA ALA A 142 5.37 7.38 -18.12
C ALA A 142 6.67 7.47 -17.31
N ASP A 143 6.81 8.54 -16.54
CA ASP A 143 7.86 8.69 -15.54
C ASP A 143 7.52 7.88 -14.25
N GLU A 144 8.47 7.78 -13.32
CA GLU A 144 8.27 7.02 -12.07
C GLU A 144 7.04 7.51 -11.27
N TYR A 145 6.74 8.81 -11.31
CA TYR A 145 5.56 9.38 -10.66
C TYR A 145 4.26 8.90 -11.29
N LEU A 146 4.16 8.93 -12.62
CA LEU A 146 2.97 8.48 -13.33
C LEU A 146 2.74 6.99 -13.16
N VAL A 147 3.81 6.18 -13.18
CA VAL A 147 3.72 4.74 -12.88
C VAL A 147 3.24 4.51 -11.45
N ALA A 148 3.81 5.22 -10.46
CA ALA A 148 3.40 5.09 -9.07
C ALA A 148 1.95 5.52 -8.84
N LYS A 149 1.52 6.63 -9.46
CA LYS A 149 0.13 7.12 -9.43
C LYS A 149 -0.83 6.10 -10.07
N ALA A 150 -0.45 5.50 -11.19
CA ALA A 150 -1.26 4.48 -11.87
C ALA A 150 -1.40 3.21 -11.02
N ALA A 151 -0.31 2.70 -10.42
CA ALA A 151 -0.35 1.52 -9.56
C ALA A 151 -1.23 1.76 -8.30
N PHE A 152 -1.05 2.91 -7.66
CA PHE A 152 -1.88 3.34 -6.53
C PHE A 152 -3.36 3.41 -6.93
N SER A 153 -3.67 4.05 -8.04
CA SER A 153 -5.05 4.21 -8.53
C SER A 153 -5.69 2.87 -8.89
N GLN A 154 -4.95 1.99 -9.56
CA GLN A 154 -5.47 0.68 -9.94
C GLN A 154 -5.83 -0.13 -8.72
N VAL A 155 -4.93 -0.27 -7.75
CA VAL A 155 -5.17 -1.10 -6.56
C VAL A 155 -6.27 -0.48 -5.70
N ALA A 156 -6.21 0.81 -5.40
CA ALA A 156 -7.23 1.50 -4.63
C ALA A 156 -8.60 1.50 -5.33
N GLY A 157 -8.62 1.57 -6.67
CA GLY A 157 -9.82 1.63 -7.48
C GLY A 157 -10.49 0.28 -7.73
N SER A 158 -9.74 -0.82 -7.78
CA SER A 158 -10.26 -2.16 -8.11
C SER A 158 -10.44 -3.09 -6.91
N THR A 159 -9.92 -2.74 -5.73
CA THR A 159 -9.92 -3.61 -4.55
C THR A 159 -10.87 -3.09 -3.48
N ARG A 160 -11.69 -3.98 -2.90
CA ARG A 160 -12.55 -3.69 -1.75
C ARG A 160 -11.83 -4.05 -0.45
N TYR A 161 -12.03 -3.22 0.59
CA TYR A 161 -11.47 -3.54 1.90
C TYR A 161 -12.26 -4.68 2.57
N ASP A 162 -11.54 -5.66 3.10
CA ASP A 162 -12.12 -6.81 3.77
C ASP A 162 -12.24 -6.59 5.28
N HIS A 163 -13.33 -5.92 5.69
CA HIS A 163 -13.62 -5.66 7.09
C HIS A 163 -13.77 -6.96 7.90
N ALA A 164 -14.39 -7.99 7.33
CA ALA A 164 -14.59 -9.26 8.01
C ALA A 164 -13.25 -9.93 8.36
N THR A 165 -12.33 -9.98 7.41
CA THR A 165 -10.97 -10.50 7.66
C THR A 165 -10.18 -9.61 8.62
N ALA A 166 -10.33 -8.29 8.54
CA ALA A 166 -9.60 -7.37 9.43
C ALA A 166 -10.01 -7.50 10.91
N GLU A 167 -11.26 -7.94 11.19
CA GLU A 167 -11.78 -8.18 12.53
C GLU A 167 -11.43 -9.57 13.10
N LEU A 168 -11.01 -10.50 12.22
CA LEU A 168 -10.64 -11.84 12.64
C LEU A 168 -9.28 -11.86 13.35
N ASP A 169 -9.13 -12.79 14.29
CA ASP A 169 -7.82 -13.12 14.86
C ASP A 169 -6.99 -13.86 13.80
N SER A 170 -6.10 -13.13 13.13
CA SER A 170 -5.20 -13.69 12.10
C SER A 170 -4.19 -14.70 12.65
N SER A 171 -4.10 -14.89 13.98
CA SER A 171 -3.25 -15.92 14.59
C SER A 171 -3.87 -17.32 14.53
N ARG A 172 -5.14 -17.45 14.14
CA ARG A 172 -5.81 -18.74 14.01
C ARG A 172 -5.27 -19.52 12.81
N ASP A 173 -5.05 -20.79 12.97
CA ASP A 173 -4.50 -21.67 11.93
C ASP A 173 -5.42 -21.80 10.71
N ASP A 174 -6.73 -21.59 10.87
CA ASP A 174 -7.77 -21.66 9.86
C ASP A 174 -8.11 -20.33 9.17
N ALA A 175 -7.41 -19.21 9.48
CA ALA A 175 -7.69 -17.94 8.84
C ALA A 175 -7.13 -17.91 7.41
N ASP A 176 -7.95 -17.48 6.45
CA ASP A 176 -7.56 -17.26 5.06
C ASP A 176 -6.49 -16.13 4.98
N MET A 177 -5.33 -16.44 4.40
CA MET A 177 -4.24 -15.48 4.25
C MET A 177 -4.28 -14.69 2.94
N ARG A 178 -5.12 -15.07 1.98
CA ARG A 178 -5.18 -14.38 0.68
C ARG A 178 -5.47 -12.89 0.78
N PRO A 179 -6.39 -12.39 1.64
CA PRO A 179 -6.61 -10.95 1.79
C PRO A 179 -5.39 -10.16 2.30
N TYR A 180 -4.39 -10.84 2.90
CA TYR A 180 -3.15 -10.24 3.37
C TYR A 180 -2.04 -10.20 2.30
N GLU A 181 -2.27 -10.84 1.14
CA GLU A 181 -1.30 -11.01 0.06
C GLU A 181 -1.69 -10.23 -1.20
N ALA A 182 -0.75 -10.09 -2.15
CA ALA A 182 -1.03 -9.40 -3.41
C ALA A 182 -2.15 -10.07 -4.23
N THR A 183 -2.31 -11.39 -4.08
CA THR A 183 -3.39 -12.18 -4.71
C THR A 183 -4.77 -11.70 -4.28
N GLY A 184 -4.99 -11.41 -3.01
CA GLY A 184 -6.27 -10.88 -2.53
C GLY A 184 -6.68 -9.60 -3.25
N ALA A 185 -5.74 -8.67 -3.43
CA ALA A 185 -6.04 -7.41 -4.11
C ALA A 185 -6.10 -7.52 -5.64
N LEU A 186 -5.14 -8.21 -6.27
CA LEU A 186 -5.02 -8.24 -7.74
C LEU A 186 -5.85 -9.33 -8.42
N VAL A 187 -6.19 -10.40 -7.70
CA VAL A 187 -6.92 -11.55 -8.26
C VAL A 187 -8.35 -11.60 -7.71
N ASP A 188 -8.49 -11.55 -6.38
CA ASP A 188 -9.79 -11.65 -5.71
C ASP A 188 -10.49 -10.29 -5.57
N HIS A 189 -9.80 -9.19 -5.81
CA HIS A 189 -10.27 -7.80 -5.64
C HIS A 189 -10.80 -7.51 -4.23
N ARG A 190 -10.27 -8.20 -3.22
CA ARG A 190 -10.64 -8.09 -1.82
C ARG A 190 -9.42 -8.28 -0.94
N ALA A 191 -9.09 -7.30 -0.11
CA ALA A 191 -7.87 -7.34 0.69
C ALA A 191 -7.99 -6.52 1.98
N VAL A 192 -7.08 -6.79 2.93
CA VAL A 192 -6.77 -5.90 4.06
C VAL A 192 -5.55 -5.03 3.72
N CYS A 193 -5.13 -4.16 4.62
CA CYS A 193 -4.06 -3.17 4.38
C CYS A 193 -2.76 -3.76 3.78
N SER A 194 -2.30 -4.92 4.28
CA SER A 194 -1.08 -5.56 3.74
C SER A 194 -1.27 -6.05 2.31
N GLY A 195 -2.46 -6.55 1.94
CA GLY A 195 -2.75 -6.97 0.57
C GLY A 195 -2.77 -5.80 -0.41
N PHE A 196 -3.37 -4.65 -0.02
CA PHE A 196 -3.29 -3.40 -0.81
C PHE A 196 -1.85 -2.95 -1.02
N ALA A 197 -1.07 -2.92 0.06
CA ALA A 197 0.33 -2.50 0.00
C ALA A 197 1.17 -3.44 -0.86
N LYS A 198 1.09 -4.76 -0.65
CA LYS A 198 1.82 -5.76 -1.44
C LYS A 198 1.44 -5.74 -2.92
N ALA A 199 0.16 -5.58 -3.24
CA ALA A 199 -0.30 -5.48 -4.62
C ALA A 199 0.30 -4.26 -5.33
N THR A 200 0.28 -3.10 -4.67
CA THR A 200 0.90 -1.88 -5.21
C THR A 200 2.41 -2.04 -5.34
N GLN A 201 3.08 -2.61 -4.33
CA GLN A 201 4.51 -2.92 -4.37
C GLN A 201 4.86 -3.84 -5.55
N PHE A 202 4.11 -4.91 -5.75
CA PHE A 202 4.31 -5.86 -6.84
C PHE A 202 4.28 -5.17 -8.21
N LEU A 203 3.24 -4.37 -8.49
CA LEU A 203 3.12 -3.64 -9.75
C LEU A 203 4.30 -2.67 -9.96
N LEU A 204 4.72 -1.96 -8.90
CA LEU A 204 5.85 -1.03 -8.96
C LEU A 204 7.17 -1.72 -9.23
N GLN A 205 7.48 -2.82 -8.53
CA GLN A 205 8.71 -3.56 -8.70
C GLN A 205 8.80 -4.20 -10.09
N ARG A 206 7.68 -4.67 -10.66
CA ARG A 206 7.61 -5.15 -12.06
C ARG A 206 7.99 -4.05 -13.06
N CYS A 207 7.69 -2.79 -12.74
CA CYS A 207 8.11 -1.63 -13.53
C CYS A 207 9.50 -1.08 -13.15
N GLY A 208 10.27 -1.78 -12.31
CA GLY A 208 11.62 -1.37 -11.90
C GLY A 208 11.67 -0.28 -10.83
N ILE A 209 10.54 0.05 -10.20
CA ILE A 209 10.44 1.06 -9.14
C ILE A 209 10.63 0.40 -7.78
N MET A 210 11.59 0.91 -6.99
CA MET A 210 11.81 0.43 -5.63
C MET A 210 10.64 0.81 -4.72
N ALA A 211 10.03 -0.21 -4.12
CA ALA A 211 9.00 -0.07 -3.11
C ALA A 211 9.20 -1.10 -2.01
N VAL A 212 8.94 -0.74 -0.77
CA VAL A 212 9.09 -1.63 0.38
C VAL A 212 7.90 -1.54 1.31
N LEU A 213 7.45 -2.72 1.79
CA LEU A 213 6.37 -2.82 2.76
C LEU A 213 6.83 -2.33 4.13
N LEU A 214 6.15 -1.33 4.66
CA LEU A 214 6.29 -0.87 6.04
C LEU A 214 5.20 -1.49 6.91
N SER A 215 5.57 -1.82 8.14
CA SER A 215 4.68 -2.42 9.14
C SER A 215 4.73 -1.63 10.44
N GLY A 216 3.59 -1.46 11.07
CA GLY A 216 3.50 -0.75 12.32
C GLY A 216 2.06 -0.56 12.75
N GLU A 217 1.71 0.65 13.13
CA GLU A 217 0.39 1.02 13.61
C GLU A 217 -0.14 2.23 12.87
N ALA A 218 -1.45 2.29 12.69
CA ALA A 218 -2.15 3.48 12.22
C ALA A 218 -3.40 3.75 13.05
N ARG A 219 -3.90 5.00 12.99
CA ARG A 219 -5.16 5.40 13.63
C ARG A 219 -6.02 6.18 12.65
N ALA A 220 -7.34 6.05 12.77
CA ALA A 220 -8.28 6.77 11.91
C ALA A 220 -8.05 8.28 11.94
N ALA A 221 -8.16 8.91 10.76
CA ALA A 221 -7.95 10.34 10.60
C ALA A 221 -9.13 11.20 11.08
N ASP A 222 -10.32 10.59 11.22
CA ASP A 222 -11.59 11.30 11.49
C ASP A 222 -11.82 11.62 12.97
N GLY A 223 -10.92 11.22 13.87
CA GLY A 223 -11.01 11.46 15.30
C GLY A 223 -12.13 10.69 16.03
N ARG A 224 -12.82 9.76 15.35
CA ARG A 224 -13.87 8.93 15.97
C ARG A 224 -13.29 7.83 16.84
N ASP A 225 -12.13 7.32 16.46
CA ASP A 225 -11.36 6.35 17.24
C ASP A 225 -9.90 6.79 17.25
N GLU A 226 -9.38 7.13 18.44
CA GLU A 226 -7.97 7.48 18.64
C GLU A 226 -7.07 6.26 18.86
N SER A 227 -7.63 5.04 18.85
CA SER A 227 -6.85 3.82 19.05
C SER A 227 -5.89 3.56 17.88
N TRP A 228 -4.68 3.13 18.23
CA TRP A 228 -3.70 2.67 17.27
C TRP A 228 -3.93 1.18 16.99
N GLY A 229 -4.09 0.83 15.73
CA GLY A 229 -4.24 -0.55 15.27
C GLY A 229 -3.10 -0.96 14.34
N ALA A 230 -2.84 -2.27 14.27
CA ALA A 230 -1.84 -2.82 13.37
C ALA A 230 -2.14 -2.43 11.92
N HIS A 231 -1.12 -1.97 11.18
CA HIS A 231 -1.28 -1.48 9.83
C HIS A 231 -0.04 -1.70 8.97
N ALA A 232 -0.24 -1.76 7.66
CA ALA A 232 0.82 -1.90 6.67
C ALA A 232 0.59 -0.94 5.50
N TRP A 233 1.67 -0.29 5.07
CA TRP A 233 1.69 0.66 3.94
C TRP A 233 3.05 0.60 3.22
N LEU A 234 3.35 1.55 2.35
CA LEU A 234 4.56 1.53 1.53
C LEU A 234 5.46 2.75 1.76
N ALA A 235 6.77 2.54 1.58
CA ALA A 235 7.69 3.56 1.14
C ALA A 235 8.11 3.27 -0.31
N VAL A 236 7.98 4.26 -1.19
CA VAL A 236 8.23 4.14 -2.64
C VAL A 236 9.26 5.18 -3.07
N ARG A 237 10.24 4.76 -3.88
CA ARG A 237 11.25 5.67 -4.42
C ARG A 237 10.77 6.23 -5.75
N ILE A 238 10.68 7.56 -5.84
CA ILE A 238 10.33 8.31 -7.04
C ILE A 238 11.39 9.39 -7.25
N ASP A 239 11.97 9.45 -8.44
CA ASP A 239 13.01 10.42 -8.80
C ASP A 239 14.17 10.43 -7.76
N GLY A 240 14.57 9.24 -7.30
CA GLY A 240 15.66 9.04 -6.35
C GLY A 240 15.35 9.35 -4.88
N ARG A 241 14.13 9.73 -4.51
CA ARG A 241 13.68 10.05 -3.15
C ARG A 241 12.55 9.14 -2.70
N PHE A 242 12.47 8.86 -1.39
CA PHE A 242 11.39 8.05 -0.84
C PHE A 242 10.20 8.89 -0.39
N TYR A 243 9.02 8.28 -0.50
CA TYR A 243 7.72 8.84 -0.13
C TYR A 243 6.84 7.77 0.47
N HIS A 244 6.03 8.12 1.47
CA HIS A 244 5.00 7.21 1.96
C HIS A 244 3.80 7.16 1.02
N MET A 245 3.22 5.96 0.88
CA MET A 245 1.97 5.71 0.13
C MET A 245 1.11 4.70 0.87
N ASP A 246 -0.18 5.01 1.04
CA ASP A 246 -1.16 4.09 1.59
C ASP A 246 -2.43 4.04 0.74
N PRO A 247 -2.54 3.07 -0.18
CA PRO A 247 -3.71 2.91 -1.03
C PRO A 247 -4.97 2.46 -0.26
N THR A 248 -4.81 1.87 0.94
CA THR A 248 -5.91 1.33 1.75
C THR A 248 -6.91 2.40 2.14
N TRP A 249 -6.42 3.52 2.64
CA TRP A 249 -7.28 4.59 3.18
C TRP A 249 -8.02 5.40 2.12
N THR A 250 -7.72 5.14 0.87
CA THR A 250 -8.45 5.67 -0.28
C THR A 250 -9.70 4.84 -0.58
N SER A 251 -9.64 3.53 -0.33
CA SER A 251 -10.74 2.59 -0.58
C SER A 251 -11.67 2.38 0.61
N MET A 252 -11.25 2.76 1.84
CA MET A 252 -12.09 2.71 3.03
C MET A 252 -13.19 3.77 2.95
N GLY A 253 -14.39 3.39 2.56
CA GLY A 253 -15.53 4.28 2.33
C GLY A 253 -16.20 4.04 0.99
N ARG A 254 -15.81 2.98 0.29
CA ARG A 254 -16.55 2.42 -0.84
C ARG A 254 -17.65 1.50 -0.29
N ASP A 255 -18.65 2.10 0.33
CA ASP A 255 -19.83 1.37 0.76
C ASP A 255 -20.74 1.04 -0.44
N ASP A 256 -21.58 0.01 -0.30
CA ASP A 256 -22.46 -0.51 -1.37
C ASP A 256 -23.59 0.46 -1.79
N ASP A 257 -23.59 1.69 -1.29
CA ASP A 257 -24.63 2.70 -1.53
C ASP A 257 -24.50 3.46 -2.86
N GLY A 258 -23.54 3.09 -3.70
CA GLY A 258 -23.35 3.66 -5.05
C GLY A 258 -22.75 5.07 -5.08
N LEU A 259 -22.42 5.66 -3.94
CA LEU A 259 -21.72 6.94 -3.81
C LEU A 259 -20.22 6.74 -3.67
N THR A 260 -19.65 5.91 -4.53
CA THR A 260 -18.22 5.60 -4.46
C THR A 260 -17.41 6.81 -4.93
N PRO A 261 -16.61 7.45 -4.05
CA PRO A 261 -15.71 8.49 -4.49
C PRO A 261 -14.67 7.88 -5.46
N GLU A 262 -14.31 8.66 -6.48
CA GLU A 262 -13.11 8.38 -7.26
C GLU A 262 -11.91 8.22 -6.32
N VAL A 263 -10.85 7.52 -6.79
CA VAL A 263 -9.63 7.32 -5.99
C VAL A 263 -9.11 8.65 -5.47
N ARG A 264 -9.00 8.78 -4.14
CA ARG A 264 -8.39 9.95 -3.50
C ARG A 264 -6.90 9.72 -3.27
N PHE A 265 -6.12 10.78 -3.43
CA PHE A 265 -4.66 10.72 -3.29
C PHE A 265 -4.14 11.34 -1.98
N ASP A 266 -4.98 11.37 -0.94
CA ASP A 266 -4.62 11.96 0.36
C ASP A 266 -3.35 11.34 0.95
N TYR A 267 -3.18 10.02 0.77
CA TYR A 267 -2.04 9.25 1.25
C TYR A 267 -1.06 8.87 0.14
N PHE A 268 -0.88 9.74 -0.86
CA PHE A 268 0.08 9.53 -1.95
C PHE A 268 1.23 10.54 -1.89
N GLY A 269 2.46 10.03 -1.76
CA GLY A 269 3.68 10.85 -1.84
C GLY A 269 4.00 11.65 -0.57
N LEU A 270 3.57 11.17 0.60
CA LEU A 270 3.71 11.88 1.87
C LEU A 270 5.14 11.83 2.42
N THR A 271 5.49 12.87 3.17
CA THR A 271 6.73 12.92 3.98
C THR A 271 6.57 12.20 5.32
N ASP A 272 7.69 11.85 5.99
CA ASP A 272 7.71 11.35 7.37
C ASP A 272 6.88 12.23 8.31
N ARG A 273 7.00 13.55 8.16
CA ARG A 273 6.27 14.51 8.98
C ARG A 273 4.76 14.47 8.77
N GLU A 274 4.31 14.23 7.54
CA GLU A 274 2.87 14.17 7.21
C GLU A 274 2.28 12.84 7.64
N ILE A 275 2.94 11.72 7.31
CA ILE A 275 2.44 10.38 7.64
C ILE A 275 2.42 10.11 9.16
N ALA A 276 3.38 10.66 9.92
CA ALA A 276 3.48 10.48 11.37
C ALA A 276 2.26 10.98 12.18
N ARG A 277 1.36 11.74 11.57
CA ARG A 277 0.10 12.16 12.21
C ARG A 277 -0.87 11.00 12.40
N THR A 278 -0.77 9.98 11.55
CA THR A 278 -1.69 8.85 11.51
C THR A 278 -1.00 7.48 11.51
N HIS A 279 0.32 7.39 11.22
CA HIS A 279 1.07 6.14 11.09
C HIS A 279 2.37 6.14 11.89
N ARG A 280 2.78 4.96 12.37
CA ARG A 280 4.04 4.72 13.09
C ARG A 280 4.66 3.42 12.61
N ALA A 281 5.85 3.45 12.01
CA ALA A 281 6.57 2.28 11.54
C ALA A 281 7.31 1.59 12.70
N THR A 282 6.61 0.81 13.50
CA THR A 282 7.11 0.21 14.76
C THR A 282 7.58 -1.24 14.63
N SER A 283 7.31 -1.90 13.49
CA SER A 283 7.48 -3.35 13.34
C SER A 283 8.28 -3.76 12.10
N CYS A 284 9.02 -2.85 11.48
CA CYS A 284 9.87 -3.15 10.33
C CYS A 284 11.11 -3.97 10.73
N PRO A 285 11.55 -4.98 9.94
CA PRO A 285 12.77 -5.73 10.22
C PRO A 285 14.05 -4.98 9.82
N PHE A 286 13.93 -3.77 9.29
CA PHE A 286 14.99 -2.86 8.83
C PHE A 286 14.68 -1.44 9.28
N THR A 287 15.64 -0.54 9.17
CA THR A 287 15.39 0.90 9.34
C THR A 287 14.62 1.43 8.14
N PRO A 288 13.41 2.00 8.32
CA PRO A 288 12.65 2.58 7.21
C PRO A 288 13.45 3.66 6.46
N PRO A 289 13.26 3.80 5.14
CA PRO A 289 13.89 4.88 4.39
C PRO A 289 13.36 6.24 4.84
N VAL A 290 14.21 7.27 4.74
CA VAL A 290 13.82 8.65 5.08
C VAL A 290 12.99 9.24 3.95
N CYS A 291 11.79 9.74 4.27
CA CYS A 291 10.87 10.40 3.35
C CYS A 291 10.79 11.91 3.66
N ASP A 292 11.82 12.66 3.28
CA ASP A 292 11.97 14.09 3.61
C ASP A 292 11.50 15.05 2.52
N SER A 293 11.22 14.55 1.32
CA SER A 293 10.82 15.34 0.15
C SER A 293 9.31 15.39 -0.02
N ALA A 294 8.79 16.52 -0.45
CA ALA A 294 7.39 16.69 -0.82
C ALA A 294 7.17 16.90 -2.34
N MET A 295 8.20 16.61 -3.16
CA MET A 295 8.15 16.88 -4.61
C MET A 295 7.17 15.96 -5.35
N ALA A 296 6.97 14.74 -4.90
CA ALA A 296 6.00 13.80 -5.46
C ALA A 296 4.69 13.73 -4.66
N GLU A 297 4.49 14.62 -3.69
CA GLU A 297 3.20 14.71 -3.00
C GLU A 297 2.13 15.19 -4.00
N TYR A 298 1.04 14.42 -4.10
CA TYR A 298 0.04 14.56 -5.15
C TYR A 298 -0.48 15.99 -5.32
N TYR A 299 -1.00 16.59 -4.26
CA TYR A 299 -1.63 17.92 -4.34
C TYR A 299 -0.65 19.03 -4.72
N ARG A 300 0.62 18.89 -4.34
CA ARG A 300 1.65 19.85 -4.73
C ARG A 300 2.06 19.67 -6.17
N ARG A 301 2.29 18.42 -6.61
CA ARG A 301 2.70 18.11 -7.98
C ARG A 301 1.61 18.44 -9.00
N GLU A 302 0.34 18.19 -8.66
CA GLU A 302 -0.82 18.48 -9.52
C GLU A 302 -1.30 19.95 -9.42
N GLY A 303 -0.65 20.78 -8.59
CA GLY A 303 -1.04 22.18 -8.40
C GLY A 303 -2.38 22.37 -7.69
N LEU A 304 -2.73 21.42 -6.81
CA LEU A 304 -3.97 21.39 -6.02
C LEU A 304 -3.74 21.79 -4.53
N CYS A 305 -2.57 22.36 -4.21
CA CYS A 305 -2.23 22.81 -2.86
C CYS A 305 -2.40 24.34 -2.75
N LEU A 306 -3.19 24.76 -1.76
CA LEU A 306 -3.40 26.18 -1.40
C LEU A 306 -2.41 26.61 -0.31
N HIS A 307 -1.58 27.62 -0.58
CA HIS A 307 -0.67 28.23 0.40
C HIS A 307 -1.35 29.31 1.24
N ALA A 308 -2.42 29.91 0.71
CA ALA A 308 -3.35 30.81 1.39
C ALA A 308 -4.75 30.55 0.84
N TRP A 309 -5.80 30.89 1.61
CA TRP A 309 -7.15 30.80 1.09
C TRP A 309 -7.34 31.82 -0.04
N ASP A 310 -7.74 31.31 -1.20
CA ASP A 310 -8.06 32.07 -2.40
C ASP A 310 -9.24 31.37 -3.10
N GLU A 311 -10.39 32.01 -3.04
CA GLU A 311 -11.66 31.48 -3.58
C GLU A 311 -11.60 31.28 -5.10
N VAL A 312 -10.96 32.20 -5.83
CA VAL A 312 -10.86 32.09 -7.29
C VAL A 312 -9.97 30.92 -7.67
N ARG A 313 -8.82 30.79 -7.03
CA ARG A 313 -7.91 29.66 -7.25
C ARG A 313 -8.55 28.32 -6.87
N TYR A 314 -9.30 28.27 -5.77
CA TYR A 314 -10.07 27.08 -5.39
C TYR A 314 -11.07 26.71 -6.50
N ALA A 315 -11.87 27.68 -6.99
CA ALA A 315 -12.83 27.43 -8.05
C ALA A 315 -12.16 26.95 -9.36
N ASP A 316 -10.98 27.48 -9.70
CA ASP A 316 -10.18 26.99 -10.85
C ASP A 316 -9.69 25.55 -10.66
N MET A 317 -9.25 25.18 -9.43
CA MET A 317 -8.84 23.82 -9.12
C MET A 317 -10.01 22.83 -9.24
N VAL A 318 -11.20 23.19 -8.73
CA VAL A 318 -12.42 22.40 -8.85
C VAL A 318 -12.82 22.27 -10.32
N CYS A 319 -12.80 23.36 -11.07
CA CYS A 319 -13.17 23.36 -12.49
C CYS A 319 -12.29 22.41 -13.29
N ARG A 320 -10.96 22.44 -13.10
CA ARG A 320 -10.03 21.53 -13.80
C ARG A 320 -10.31 20.06 -13.52
N GLN A 321 -10.63 19.70 -12.28
CA GLN A 321 -10.89 18.32 -11.88
C GLN A 321 -12.26 17.81 -12.39
N LEU A 322 -13.28 18.66 -12.36
CA LEU A 322 -14.62 18.27 -12.79
C LEU A 322 -14.85 18.40 -14.30
N ALA A 323 -14.04 19.19 -15.03
CA ALA A 323 -14.21 19.44 -16.46
C ALA A 323 -14.17 18.17 -17.32
N SER A 324 -13.40 17.16 -16.93
CA SER A 324 -13.20 15.91 -17.66
C SER A 324 -14.24 14.82 -17.38
N GLY A 325 -15.34 15.14 -16.70
CA GLY A 325 -16.40 14.16 -16.40
C GLY A 325 -16.35 13.61 -14.98
N GLY A 326 -15.34 13.98 -14.17
CA GLY A 326 -15.25 13.57 -12.77
C GLY A 326 -16.39 14.09 -11.91
N THR A 327 -16.65 13.41 -10.79
CA THR A 327 -17.66 13.77 -9.77
C THR A 327 -17.01 14.25 -8.47
N THR A 328 -15.70 14.21 -8.39
CA THR A 328 -14.93 14.59 -7.20
C THR A 328 -13.90 15.67 -7.50
N ALA A 329 -13.70 16.58 -6.55
CA ALA A 329 -12.64 17.57 -6.61
C ALA A 329 -11.99 17.72 -5.23
N SER A 330 -10.69 17.42 -5.15
CA SER A 330 -9.93 17.43 -3.91
C SER A 330 -8.89 18.55 -3.91
N VAL A 331 -8.70 19.18 -2.76
CA VAL A 331 -7.70 20.22 -2.55
C VAL A 331 -7.02 20.04 -1.19
N LYS A 332 -5.78 20.50 -1.08
CA LYS A 332 -4.98 20.46 0.16
C LYS A 332 -4.57 21.86 0.58
N ALA A 333 -4.51 22.11 1.87
CA ALA A 333 -3.91 23.32 2.42
C ALA A 333 -2.47 23.07 2.88
N ALA A 334 -1.57 24.01 2.61
CA ALA A 334 -0.15 23.87 2.94
C ALA A 334 0.13 23.82 4.45
N ASN A 335 -0.74 24.44 5.27
CA ASN A 335 -0.62 24.47 6.73
C ASN A 335 -2.00 24.57 7.41
N ASP A 336 -2.01 24.41 8.73
CA ASP A 336 -3.25 24.34 9.52
C ASP A 336 -4.02 25.68 9.53
N ALA A 337 -3.33 26.83 9.45
CA ALA A 337 -4.00 28.14 9.38
C ALA A 337 -4.72 28.33 8.04
N THR A 338 -4.08 27.93 6.95
CA THR A 338 -4.69 27.91 5.61
C THR A 338 -5.85 26.91 5.55
N TYR A 339 -5.71 25.74 6.19
CA TYR A 339 -6.75 24.71 6.23
C TYR A 339 -8.03 25.22 6.89
N ARG A 340 -7.93 25.85 8.06
CA ARG A 340 -9.11 26.44 8.73
C ARG A 340 -9.82 27.48 7.86
N LYS A 341 -9.07 28.37 7.22
CA LYS A 341 -9.65 29.38 6.30
C LYS A 341 -10.25 28.74 5.05
N MET A 342 -9.63 27.69 4.51
CA MET A 342 -10.12 26.94 3.37
C MET A 342 -11.46 26.25 3.70
N VAL A 343 -11.54 25.55 4.82
CA VAL A 343 -12.78 24.89 5.27
C VAL A 343 -13.89 25.93 5.47
N ASP A 344 -13.62 27.04 6.17
CA ASP A 344 -14.59 28.13 6.37
C ASP A 344 -15.05 28.74 5.04
N GLY A 345 -14.10 29.06 4.16
CA GLY A 345 -14.40 29.63 2.84
C GLY A 345 -15.21 28.71 1.95
N ILE A 346 -14.90 27.41 1.96
CA ILE A 346 -15.62 26.41 1.14
C ILE A 346 -17.00 26.11 1.74
N LEU A 347 -17.06 25.73 3.01
CA LEU A 347 -18.28 25.16 3.61
C LEU A 347 -19.25 26.23 4.11
N HIS A 348 -18.73 27.30 4.72
CA HIS A 348 -19.57 28.30 5.40
C HIS A 348 -19.75 29.60 4.62
N SER A 349 -18.80 29.96 3.75
CA SER A 349 -18.88 31.20 2.94
C SER A 349 -19.35 30.99 1.51
N GLY A 350 -19.80 29.77 1.16
CA GLY A 350 -20.40 29.47 -0.14
C GLY A 350 -19.39 29.32 -1.29
N GLY A 351 -18.12 29.04 -0.97
CA GLY A 351 -17.09 28.85 -1.98
C GLY A 351 -17.35 27.68 -2.92
N TRP A 352 -17.93 26.58 -2.40
CA TRP A 352 -18.26 25.42 -3.23
C TRP A 352 -19.37 25.70 -4.26
N GLN A 353 -20.42 26.48 -3.89
CA GLN A 353 -21.48 26.85 -4.83
C GLN A 353 -20.93 27.71 -5.97
N LYS A 354 -20.03 28.66 -5.64
CA LYS A 354 -19.37 29.50 -6.65
C LYS A 354 -18.48 28.67 -7.57
N ALA A 355 -17.75 27.69 -7.01
CA ALA A 355 -16.93 26.77 -7.80
C ALA A 355 -17.78 25.93 -8.76
N LEU A 356 -18.88 25.31 -8.31
CA LEU A 356 -19.77 24.54 -9.18
C LEU A 356 -20.46 25.40 -10.25
N ARG A 357 -20.89 26.62 -9.92
CA ARG A 357 -21.41 27.58 -10.93
C ARG A 357 -20.36 27.89 -11.99
N ARG A 358 -19.10 28.05 -11.62
CA ARG A 358 -18.00 28.25 -12.57
C ARG A 358 -17.82 27.04 -13.47
N VAL A 359 -17.89 25.82 -12.95
CA VAL A 359 -17.85 24.60 -13.76
C VAL A 359 -19.02 24.58 -14.75
N SER A 360 -20.23 24.95 -14.31
CA SER A 360 -21.42 25.02 -15.18
C SER A 360 -21.23 26.01 -16.34
N VAL A 361 -20.66 27.18 -16.04
CA VAL A 361 -20.43 28.21 -17.08
C VAL A 361 -19.33 27.79 -18.05
N MET A 362 -18.23 27.19 -17.55
CA MET A 362 -17.05 26.89 -18.37
C MET A 362 -17.16 25.58 -19.15
N CYS A 363 -17.86 24.57 -18.62
CA CYS A 363 -17.88 23.20 -19.13
C CYS A 363 -19.31 22.73 -19.51
N GLY A 364 -20.34 23.52 -19.24
CA GLY A 364 -21.75 23.18 -19.54
C GLY A 364 -22.32 22.07 -18.62
N ARG A 365 -21.62 21.69 -17.57
CA ARG A 365 -22.06 20.64 -16.62
C ARG A 365 -22.94 21.25 -15.53
N THR A 366 -24.02 20.57 -15.18
CA THR A 366 -24.93 21.00 -14.11
C THR A 366 -24.92 19.97 -12.97
N PHE A 367 -24.86 20.45 -11.73
CA PHE A 367 -24.77 19.60 -10.54
C PHE A 367 -26.01 19.74 -9.66
N ALA A 368 -26.44 18.64 -9.07
CA ALA A 368 -27.52 18.60 -8.09
C ALA A 368 -27.00 19.15 -6.74
N LEU A 369 -27.29 20.42 -6.44
CA LEU A 369 -26.74 21.10 -5.26
C LEU A 369 -27.20 20.50 -3.92
N ASP A 370 -28.33 19.80 -3.91
CA ASP A 370 -28.85 19.03 -2.77
C ASP A 370 -28.13 17.68 -2.54
N LYS A 371 -27.33 17.26 -3.50
CA LYS A 371 -26.55 16.01 -3.48
C LYS A 371 -25.04 16.26 -3.43
N VAL A 372 -24.62 17.42 -2.94
CA VAL A 372 -23.21 17.72 -2.72
C VAL A 372 -22.81 17.28 -1.33
N SER A 373 -21.70 16.56 -1.21
CA SER A 373 -21.14 16.16 0.06
C SER A 373 -19.64 16.46 0.13
N PHE A 374 -19.08 16.38 1.33
CA PHE A 374 -17.68 16.74 1.59
C PHE A 374 -17.02 15.70 2.47
N LEU A 375 -15.77 15.39 2.14
CA LEU A 375 -14.88 14.64 3.01
C LEU A 375 -13.74 15.56 3.44
N THR A 376 -13.45 15.60 4.73
CA THR A 376 -12.37 16.43 5.29
C THR A 376 -11.39 15.58 6.07
N ASP A 377 -10.10 15.83 5.89
CA ASP A 377 -9.04 15.27 6.73
C ASP A 377 -8.19 16.41 7.31
N SER A 378 -8.33 16.64 8.62
CA SER A 378 -7.59 17.68 9.33
C SER A 378 -6.12 17.31 9.52
N ASN A 379 -5.77 16.01 9.59
CA ASN A 379 -4.39 15.56 9.72
C ASN A 379 -3.60 15.82 8.44
N LEU A 380 -4.20 15.53 7.29
CA LEU A 380 -3.57 15.77 5.98
C LEU A 380 -3.94 17.13 5.39
N ARG A 381 -4.89 17.85 6.02
CA ARG A 381 -5.38 19.16 5.59
C ARG A 381 -6.00 19.15 4.20
N THR A 382 -6.75 18.08 3.90
CA THR A 382 -7.45 17.92 2.63
C THR A 382 -8.95 18.12 2.79
N LEU A 383 -9.58 18.56 1.71
CA LEU A 383 -11.01 18.63 1.55
C LEU A 383 -11.38 18.13 0.16
N THR A 384 -12.27 17.15 0.10
CA THR A 384 -12.83 16.61 -1.14
C THR A 384 -14.29 17.00 -1.25
N LEU A 385 -14.65 17.62 -2.35
CA LEU A 385 -16.03 17.91 -2.76
C LEU A 385 -16.50 16.74 -3.65
N LEU A 386 -17.66 16.16 -3.32
CA LEU A 386 -18.36 15.18 -4.16
C LEU A 386 -19.63 15.86 -4.70
N ALA A 387 -19.75 15.89 -6.02
CA ALA A 387 -20.86 16.58 -6.71
C ALA A 387 -21.40 15.69 -7.84
N ASN A 388 -22.64 15.22 -7.68
CA ASN A 388 -23.32 14.45 -8.70
C ASN A 388 -23.97 15.38 -9.74
N GLU A 389 -23.96 14.98 -11.00
CA GLU A 389 -24.67 15.70 -12.03
C GLU A 389 -26.18 15.73 -11.76
N ALA A 390 -26.81 16.84 -12.12
CA ALA A 390 -28.26 16.91 -12.18
C ALA A 390 -28.77 16.00 -13.31
N ALA A 391 -29.81 15.22 -13.02
CA ALA A 391 -30.43 14.34 -13.99
C ALA A 391 -31.09 15.11 -15.12
#